data_03891db4236c11c6c2cc9eb35920a251
#
_entry.id   03891db4236c11c6c2cc9eb35920a251
#
_cell.length_a   1.000
_cell.length_b   1.000
_cell.length_c   1.000
_cell.angle_alpha   90.00
_cell.angle_beta   90.00
_cell.angle_gamma   90.00
#
_symmetry.space_group_name_H-M   'P 1'
#
loop_
_entity.id
_entity.type
_entity.pdbx_description
1 polymer ?
#
loop_
_entity_poly.entity_id
_entity_poly.type
_entity_poly.pdbx_seq_one_letter_code
_entity_poly.pdbx_strand_id
1 'polypeptide(L)'
;MASKIDTAILKALSLDPASTTLACHGGSGFSSTYKLSSRASDGEEKLYFVKTGANGSETMFAGELTSLNTIHSIVPSLCPQSFAHGQLFSSPGAFLATDFLNLSPSSSSKSGSGIPLAHKLAKLHSTPAPIPDGYDKAMFGFPVPTCCGETVQDNSYKGSWAEFYAENRLRHILRCKSAIIPSSAETLPALAGEAEQGLLIRRKMRLNYHSVM
;
A
#
# COMPACT_ATOMS: atom_id res chain seq x y z
N MET A 1 4.32 -18.32 -26.06
CA MET A 1 5.40 -18.93 -25.26
C MET A 1 5.07 -18.68 -23.80
N ALA A 2 5.06 -19.72 -22.94
CA ALA A 2 4.87 -19.53 -21.52
C ALA A 2 6.04 -18.70 -20.98
N SER A 3 5.76 -17.61 -20.28
CA SER A 3 6.79 -16.78 -19.65
C SER A 3 7.51 -17.63 -18.61
N LYS A 4 8.84 -17.66 -18.68
CA LYS A 4 9.64 -18.40 -17.70
C LYS A 4 9.49 -17.71 -16.34
N ILE A 5 9.05 -18.47 -15.34
CA ILE A 5 8.88 -17.94 -13.98
C ILE A 5 10.25 -17.65 -13.37
N ASP A 6 10.42 -16.47 -12.76
CA ASP A 6 11.64 -16.16 -12.04
C ASP A 6 11.79 -17.07 -10.82
N THR A 7 13.00 -17.62 -10.64
CA THR A 7 13.27 -18.56 -9.55
C THR A 7 13.20 -17.92 -8.17
N ALA A 8 13.33 -16.60 -8.06
CA ALA A 8 13.11 -15.87 -6.81
C ALA A 8 11.66 -16.03 -6.34
N ILE A 9 10.67 -15.94 -7.26
CA ILE A 9 9.25 -16.10 -6.95
C ILE A 9 8.95 -17.53 -6.49
N LEU A 10 9.45 -18.53 -7.25
CA LEU A 10 9.27 -19.93 -6.89
C LEU A 10 9.82 -20.26 -5.51
N LYS A 11 11.04 -19.76 -5.22
CA LYS A 11 11.70 -19.97 -3.93
C LYS A 11 10.95 -19.29 -2.79
N ALA A 12 10.53 -18.03 -2.98
CA ALA A 12 9.83 -17.27 -1.95
C ALA A 12 8.46 -17.87 -1.58
N LEU A 13 7.78 -18.50 -2.56
CA LEU A 13 6.49 -19.16 -2.37
C LEU A 13 6.63 -20.66 -2.10
N SER A 14 7.86 -21.21 -2.09
CA SER A 14 8.14 -22.65 -1.92
C SER A 14 7.39 -23.52 -2.96
N LEU A 15 7.41 -23.11 -4.23
CA LEU A 15 6.68 -23.76 -5.32
C LEU A 15 7.59 -24.61 -6.20
N ASP A 16 7.05 -25.76 -6.65
CA ASP A 16 7.72 -26.62 -7.62
C ASP A 16 7.58 -26.06 -9.06
N PRO A 17 8.69 -25.79 -9.75
CA PRO A 17 8.66 -25.32 -11.13
C PRO A 17 7.89 -26.22 -12.09
N ALA A 18 7.90 -27.56 -11.86
CA ALA A 18 7.26 -28.52 -12.74
C ALA A 18 5.71 -28.46 -12.68
N SER A 19 5.16 -28.06 -11.53
CA SER A 19 3.71 -27.96 -11.30
C SER A 19 3.19 -26.52 -11.30
N THR A 20 4.04 -25.54 -11.67
CA THR A 20 3.70 -24.11 -11.61
C THR A 20 3.66 -23.47 -12.99
N THR A 21 2.61 -22.71 -13.27
CA THR A 21 2.43 -21.96 -14.53
C THR A 21 2.21 -20.48 -14.25
N LEU A 22 2.64 -19.64 -15.22
CA LEU A 22 2.48 -18.19 -15.15
C LEU A 22 1.78 -17.69 -16.40
N ALA A 23 0.68 -16.98 -16.24
CA ALA A 23 -0.07 -16.35 -17.32
C ALA A 23 -0.09 -14.83 -17.12
N CYS A 24 0.08 -14.07 -18.20
CA CYS A 24 -0.08 -12.62 -18.16
C CYS A 24 -1.52 -12.26 -17.74
N HIS A 25 -1.68 -11.31 -16.84
CA HIS A 25 -2.98 -10.90 -16.30
C HIS A 25 -3.19 -9.37 -16.42
N GLY A 26 -2.43 -8.72 -17.27
CA GLY A 26 -2.49 -7.27 -17.49
C GLY A 26 -1.22 -6.56 -17.04
N GLY A 27 -1.37 -5.30 -16.66
CA GLY A 27 -0.28 -4.43 -16.22
C GLY A 27 -0.71 -2.98 -16.13
N SER A 28 0.17 -2.17 -15.61
CA SER A 28 0.04 -0.70 -15.54
C SER A 28 1.35 -0.06 -15.97
N GLY A 29 1.40 1.28 -15.97
CA GLY A 29 2.65 2.00 -16.23
C GLY A 29 3.78 1.70 -15.22
N PHE A 30 3.46 1.11 -14.07
CA PHE A 30 4.41 0.85 -12.98
C PHE A 30 4.74 -0.63 -12.78
N SER A 31 3.90 -1.55 -13.29
CA SER A 31 4.08 -2.98 -13.04
C SER A 31 3.41 -3.84 -14.12
N SER A 32 4.01 -5.00 -14.37
CA SER A 32 3.35 -6.10 -15.08
C SER A 32 2.69 -7.02 -14.07
N THR A 33 1.53 -7.58 -14.42
CA THR A 33 0.78 -8.44 -13.52
C THR A 33 0.52 -9.80 -14.15
N TYR A 34 0.51 -10.83 -13.30
CA TYR A 34 0.41 -12.21 -13.71
C TYR A 34 -0.51 -12.99 -12.77
N LYS A 35 -1.17 -14.01 -13.33
CA LYS A 35 -1.78 -15.10 -12.59
C LYS A 35 -0.78 -16.24 -12.54
N LEU A 36 -0.36 -16.64 -11.34
CA LEU A 36 0.46 -17.81 -11.12
C LEU A 36 -0.42 -18.91 -10.52
N SER A 37 -0.36 -20.08 -11.12
CA SER A 37 -1.11 -21.26 -10.70
C SER A 37 -0.12 -22.37 -10.38
N SER A 38 -0.22 -22.95 -9.20
CA SER A 38 0.63 -24.05 -8.76
C SER A 38 -0.23 -25.16 -8.17
N ARG A 39 0.09 -26.39 -8.53
CA ARG A 39 -0.59 -27.57 -7.99
C ARG A 39 0.27 -28.20 -6.91
N ALA A 40 -0.28 -28.30 -5.71
CA ALA A 40 0.34 -28.98 -4.59
C ALA A 40 0.34 -30.51 -4.78
N SER A 41 1.13 -31.22 -3.98
CA SER A 41 1.25 -32.68 -4.06
C SER A 41 -0.05 -33.44 -3.75
N ASP A 42 -0.97 -32.83 -3.02
CA ASP A 42 -2.33 -33.31 -2.73
C ASP A 42 -3.32 -33.09 -3.86
N GLY A 43 -2.89 -32.42 -4.95
CA GLY A 43 -3.70 -32.09 -6.12
C GLY A 43 -4.46 -30.78 -6.03
N GLU A 44 -4.41 -30.07 -4.90
CA GLU A 44 -5.02 -28.76 -4.77
C GLU A 44 -4.29 -27.72 -5.63
N GLU A 45 -5.08 -26.91 -6.36
CA GLU A 45 -4.57 -25.78 -7.14
C GLU A 45 -4.58 -24.52 -6.30
N LYS A 46 -3.41 -23.91 -6.11
CA LYS A 46 -3.27 -22.62 -5.45
C LYS A 46 -2.96 -21.52 -6.46
N LEU A 47 -3.70 -20.44 -6.38
CA LEU A 47 -3.60 -19.31 -7.29
C LEU A 47 -3.00 -18.11 -6.57
N TYR A 48 -2.07 -17.44 -7.25
CA TYR A 48 -1.44 -16.22 -6.77
C TYR A 48 -1.57 -15.11 -7.81
N PHE A 49 -1.72 -13.90 -7.34
CA PHE A 49 -1.54 -12.70 -8.14
C PHE A 49 -0.12 -12.19 -7.93
N VAL A 50 0.64 -12.09 -9.01
CA VAL A 50 2.05 -11.65 -8.96
C VAL A 50 2.18 -10.34 -9.71
N LYS A 51 2.78 -9.35 -9.07
CA LYS A 51 3.25 -8.11 -9.69
C LYS A 51 4.76 -8.16 -9.86
N THR A 52 5.27 -7.63 -10.97
CA THR A 52 6.70 -7.35 -11.14
C THR A 52 6.88 -5.90 -11.54
N GLY A 53 7.88 -5.26 -11.00
CA GLY A 53 8.23 -3.88 -11.29
C GLY A 53 9.71 -3.75 -11.68
N ALA A 54 10.07 -2.59 -12.24
CA ALA A 54 11.44 -2.26 -12.62
C ALA A 54 12.34 -2.05 -11.40
N ASN A 55 13.61 -1.74 -11.64
CA ASN A 55 14.55 -1.38 -10.59
C ASN A 55 14.00 -0.25 -9.71
N GLY A 56 14.13 -0.39 -8.39
CA GLY A 56 13.59 0.56 -7.41
C GLY A 56 12.18 0.26 -6.90
N SER A 57 11.46 -0.71 -7.47
CA SER A 57 10.10 -1.07 -7.01
C SER A 57 10.07 -1.90 -5.72
N GLU A 58 11.21 -2.29 -5.18
CA GLU A 58 11.28 -3.12 -3.96
C GLU A 58 10.66 -2.42 -2.74
N THR A 59 10.99 -1.15 -2.51
CA THR A 59 10.40 -0.36 -1.41
C THR A 59 8.88 -0.24 -1.55
N MET A 60 8.39 -0.01 -2.77
CA MET A 60 6.96 0.07 -3.04
C MET A 60 6.26 -1.25 -2.72
N PHE A 61 6.83 -2.38 -3.15
CA PHE A 61 6.25 -3.70 -2.89
C PHE A 61 6.36 -4.14 -1.43
N ALA A 62 7.44 -3.78 -0.73
CA ALA A 62 7.56 -3.97 0.72
C ALA A 62 6.46 -3.21 1.47
N GLY A 63 6.23 -1.95 1.10
CA GLY A 63 5.16 -1.12 1.64
C GLY A 63 3.77 -1.68 1.35
N GLU A 64 3.52 -2.16 0.12
CA GLU A 64 2.26 -2.79 -0.28
C GLU A 64 2.01 -4.10 0.50
N LEU A 65 3.01 -4.99 0.62
CA LEU A 65 2.91 -6.22 1.40
C LEU A 65 2.52 -5.93 2.86
N THR A 66 3.23 -5.00 3.50
CA THR A 66 2.97 -4.67 4.89
C THR A 66 1.59 -4.05 5.08
N SER A 67 1.17 -3.16 4.15
CA SER A 67 -0.15 -2.51 4.19
C SER A 67 -1.29 -3.52 4.02
N LEU A 68 -1.19 -4.40 3.02
CA LEU A 68 -2.21 -5.43 2.77
C LEU A 68 -2.33 -6.38 3.96
N ASN A 69 -1.21 -6.86 4.50
CA ASN A 69 -1.23 -7.79 5.63
C ASN A 69 -1.74 -7.12 6.92
N THR A 70 -1.47 -5.84 7.13
CA THR A 70 -2.04 -5.08 8.25
C THR A 70 -3.56 -4.97 8.13
N ILE A 71 -4.09 -4.66 6.95
CA ILE A 71 -5.54 -4.61 6.72
C ILE A 71 -6.15 -6.02 6.83
N HIS A 72 -5.51 -7.02 6.20
CA HIS A 72 -5.97 -8.41 6.19
C HIS A 72 -6.06 -9.00 7.60
N SER A 73 -5.13 -8.68 8.48
CA SER A 73 -5.15 -9.15 9.88
C SER A 73 -6.39 -8.69 10.66
N ILE A 74 -6.96 -7.55 10.30
CA ILE A 74 -8.15 -6.98 10.96
C ILE A 74 -9.43 -7.46 10.25
N VAL A 75 -9.44 -7.42 8.91
CA VAL A 75 -10.58 -7.80 8.08
C VAL A 75 -10.10 -8.62 6.87
N PRO A 76 -9.90 -9.94 7.02
CA PRO A 76 -9.35 -10.81 5.96
C PRO A 76 -10.11 -10.73 4.63
N SER A 77 -11.43 -10.49 4.67
CA SER A 77 -12.27 -10.39 3.48
C SER A 77 -12.26 -9.03 2.79
N LEU A 78 -11.45 -8.06 3.25
CA LEU A 78 -11.39 -6.71 2.67
C LEU A 78 -10.33 -6.60 1.57
N CYS A 79 -9.21 -7.28 1.72
CA CYS A 79 -8.11 -7.26 0.76
C CYS A 79 -7.43 -8.63 0.68
N PRO A 80 -6.64 -8.91 -0.38
CA PRO A 80 -5.87 -10.13 -0.47
C PRO A 80 -4.80 -10.19 0.63
N GLN A 81 -4.44 -11.39 1.05
CA GLN A 81 -3.23 -11.62 1.84
C GLN A 81 -2.01 -11.52 0.92
N SER A 82 -0.94 -10.92 1.40
CA SER A 82 0.35 -10.92 0.71
C SER A 82 1.28 -11.96 1.32
N PHE A 83 1.96 -12.73 0.46
CA PHE A 83 2.80 -13.86 0.87
C PHE A 83 4.27 -13.54 0.83
N ALA A 84 4.73 -12.84 -0.22
CA ALA A 84 6.14 -12.56 -0.42
C ALA A 84 6.36 -11.34 -1.29
N HIS A 85 7.47 -10.66 -1.08
CA HIS A 85 8.08 -9.72 -2.02
C HIS A 85 9.60 -9.95 -2.05
N GLY A 86 10.27 -9.41 -3.03
CA GLY A 86 11.73 -9.49 -3.12
C GLY A 86 12.26 -9.09 -4.48
N GLN A 87 13.58 -9.15 -4.61
CA GLN A 87 14.25 -8.90 -5.88
C GLN A 87 14.09 -10.08 -6.82
N LEU A 88 13.99 -9.79 -8.12
CA LEU A 88 14.05 -10.79 -9.18
C LEU A 88 15.50 -11.24 -9.38
N PHE A 89 15.70 -12.50 -9.76
CA PHE A 89 17.05 -13.03 -10.06
C PHE A 89 17.41 -12.91 -11.54
N SER A 90 16.40 -12.93 -12.43
CA SER A 90 16.63 -12.92 -13.88
C SER A 90 16.76 -11.53 -14.48
N SER A 91 16.35 -10.48 -13.77
CA SER A 91 16.40 -9.09 -14.24
C SER A 91 16.42 -8.10 -13.07
N PRO A 92 16.94 -6.89 -13.28
CA PRO A 92 16.78 -5.82 -12.30
C PRO A 92 15.29 -5.52 -12.05
N GLY A 93 14.88 -5.51 -10.78
CA GLY A 93 13.50 -5.26 -10.39
C GLY A 93 13.06 -6.11 -9.21
N ALA A 94 11.79 -5.99 -8.86
CA ALA A 94 11.22 -6.69 -7.72
C ALA A 94 9.88 -7.33 -8.07
N PHE A 95 9.39 -8.20 -7.18
CA PHE A 95 8.08 -8.82 -7.27
C PHE A 95 7.30 -8.67 -5.95
N LEU A 96 5.98 -8.78 -6.06
CA LEU A 96 5.03 -8.96 -4.96
C LEU A 96 4.08 -10.08 -5.33
N ALA A 97 3.84 -11.01 -4.41
CA ALA A 97 2.89 -12.10 -4.57
C ALA A 97 1.79 -12.03 -3.51
N THR A 98 0.54 -12.07 -3.95
CA THR A 98 -0.66 -12.02 -3.09
C THR A 98 -1.66 -13.11 -3.46
N ASP A 99 -2.74 -13.25 -2.70
CA ASP A 99 -3.89 -14.03 -3.13
C ASP A 99 -4.39 -13.57 -4.50
N PHE A 100 -4.77 -14.53 -5.33
CA PHE A 100 -5.49 -14.24 -6.57
C PHE A 100 -6.98 -14.10 -6.27
N LEU A 101 -7.51 -12.89 -6.36
CA LEU A 101 -8.94 -12.63 -6.22
C LEU A 101 -9.60 -12.66 -7.59
N ASN A 102 -10.60 -13.51 -7.77
CA ASN A 102 -11.43 -13.50 -8.98
C ASN A 102 -12.44 -12.35 -8.87
N LEU A 103 -12.04 -11.17 -9.34
CA LEU A 103 -12.88 -9.97 -9.33
C LEU A 103 -13.85 -10.04 -10.51
N SER A 104 -15.12 -10.32 -10.23
CA SER A 104 -16.19 -10.24 -11.22
C SER A 104 -16.79 -8.84 -11.25
N PRO A 105 -16.95 -8.21 -12.43
CA PRO A 105 -17.66 -6.93 -12.55
C PRO A 105 -19.16 -7.05 -12.30
N SER A 106 -19.68 -8.24 -12.15
CA SER A 106 -21.11 -8.50 -11.92
C SER A 106 -21.52 -8.11 -10.51
N SER A 107 -21.86 -6.85 -10.35
CA SER A 107 -22.53 -6.31 -9.15
C SER A 107 -24.00 -6.77 -8.98
N SER A 108 -24.47 -7.66 -9.83
CA SER A 108 -25.86 -8.15 -9.82
C SER A 108 -26.08 -9.35 -8.90
N SER A 109 -25.12 -9.74 -8.07
CA SER A 109 -25.34 -10.80 -7.09
C SER A 109 -26.28 -10.34 -5.97
N LYS A 110 -27.59 -10.48 -6.21
CA LYS A 110 -28.64 -10.39 -5.20
C LYS A 110 -28.52 -11.46 -4.10
N SER A 111 -27.43 -12.21 -4.04
CA SER A 111 -27.21 -13.27 -3.06
C SER A 111 -25.77 -13.27 -2.49
N GLY A 112 -25.16 -12.12 -2.32
CA GLY A 112 -23.89 -12.06 -1.58
C GLY A 112 -24.14 -12.28 -0.09
N SER A 113 -23.98 -13.52 0.39
CA SER A 113 -23.98 -13.87 1.82
C SER A 113 -22.78 -13.27 2.57
N GLY A 114 -22.08 -12.31 1.97
CA GLY A 114 -20.90 -11.67 2.53
C GLY A 114 -21.24 -10.43 3.35
N ILE A 115 -20.37 -10.11 4.32
CA ILE A 115 -20.44 -8.88 5.11
C ILE A 115 -20.34 -7.67 4.15
N PRO A 116 -21.28 -6.70 4.19
CA PRO A 116 -21.24 -5.52 3.34
C PRO A 116 -19.94 -4.72 3.51
N LEU A 117 -19.47 -4.08 2.43
CA LEU A 117 -18.24 -3.28 2.43
C LEU A 117 -18.26 -2.21 3.55
N ALA A 118 -19.39 -1.55 3.76
CA ALA A 118 -19.53 -0.55 4.82
C ALA A 118 -19.22 -1.11 6.22
N HIS A 119 -19.66 -2.34 6.52
CA HIS A 119 -19.37 -3.00 7.78
C HIS A 119 -17.88 -3.41 7.91
N LYS A 120 -17.28 -3.85 6.80
CA LYS A 120 -15.84 -4.17 6.77
C LYS A 120 -14.99 -2.91 7.05
N LEU A 121 -15.34 -1.80 6.42
CA LEU A 121 -14.68 -0.51 6.65
C LEU A 121 -14.91 -0.01 8.09
N ALA A 122 -16.14 -0.09 8.58
CA ALA A 122 -16.44 0.28 9.96
C ALA A 122 -15.61 -0.53 10.96
N LYS A 123 -15.50 -1.85 10.76
CA LYS A 123 -14.64 -2.71 11.58
C LYS A 123 -13.17 -2.29 11.52
N LEU A 124 -12.63 -2.05 10.32
CA LEU A 124 -11.25 -1.60 10.14
C LEU A 124 -10.99 -0.30 10.91
N HIS A 125 -11.87 0.70 10.75
CA HIS A 125 -11.70 2.02 11.37
C HIS A 125 -11.99 2.05 12.88
N SER A 126 -12.79 1.12 13.40
CA SER A 126 -13.07 1.02 14.84
C SER A 126 -12.05 0.18 15.62
N THR A 127 -11.22 -0.59 14.91
CA THR A 127 -10.18 -1.40 15.55
C THR A 127 -8.97 -0.51 15.87
N PRO A 128 -8.57 -0.38 17.15
CA PRO A 128 -7.38 0.38 17.50
C PRO A 128 -6.14 -0.17 16.81
N ALA A 129 -5.30 0.72 16.29
CA ALA A 129 -4.00 0.35 15.78
C ALA A 129 -3.11 -0.15 16.92
N PRO A 130 -2.22 -1.13 16.67
CA PRO A 130 -1.25 -1.57 17.67
C PRO A 130 -0.33 -0.40 18.06
N ILE A 131 0.12 -0.41 19.31
CA ILE A 131 1.17 0.51 19.77
C ILE A 131 2.46 0.10 19.07
N PRO A 132 3.15 1.03 18.37
CA PRO A 132 4.38 0.67 17.67
C PRO A 132 5.51 0.33 18.66
N ASP A 133 6.43 -0.50 18.21
CA ASP A 133 7.61 -0.88 19.01
C ASP A 133 8.40 0.36 19.45
N GLY A 134 8.77 0.40 20.72
CA GLY A 134 9.50 1.50 21.33
C GLY A 134 8.64 2.70 21.77
N TYR A 135 7.31 2.61 21.65
CA TYR A 135 6.36 3.63 22.14
C TYR A 135 5.48 3.04 23.25
N ASP A 136 4.98 3.93 24.10
CA ASP A 136 4.07 3.62 25.23
C ASP A 136 2.60 3.91 24.91
N LYS A 137 2.32 4.49 23.73
CA LYS A 137 0.98 4.89 23.29
C LYS A 137 0.80 4.79 21.80
N ALA A 138 -0.45 4.88 21.35
CA ALA A 138 -0.79 4.96 19.93
C ALA A 138 -0.15 6.18 19.25
N MET A 139 0.43 5.95 18.08
CA MET A 139 1.13 6.97 17.28
C MET A 139 0.54 7.01 15.87
N PHE A 140 0.73 8.13 15.18
CA PHE A 140 0.38 8.31 13.78
C PHE A 140 1.63 8.07 12.91
N GLY A 141 1.60 7.00 12.14
CA GLY A 141 2.73 6.56 11.32
C GLY A 141 2.50 5.17 10.77
N PHE A 142 3.55 4.60 10.17
CA PHE A 142 3.52 3.23 9.68
C PHE A 142 4.94 2.62 9.75
N PRO A 143 5.10 1.31 10.01
CA PRO A 143 6.42 0.74 10.31
C PRO A 143 7.39 0.72 9.12
N VAL A 144 6.88 0.89 7.90
CA VAL A 144 7.69 0.90 6.67
C VAL A 144 7.29 2.07 5.78
N PRO A 145 8.18 2.54 4.90
CA PRO A 145 7.83 3.49 3.86
C PRO A 145 6.74 2.92 2.95
N THR A 146 5.84 3.78 2.49
CA THR A 146 4.85 3.48 1.44
C THR A 146 5.06 4.44 0.28
N CYS A 147 4.39 4.21 -0.84
CA CYS A 147 4.53 5.07 -2.02
C CYS A 147 3.17 5.65 -2.44
N CYS A 148 3.21 6.88 -2.92
CA CYS A 148 2.13 7.49 -3.68
C CYS A 148 2.61 7.66 -5.13
N GLY A 149 2.21 6.75 -6.02
CA GLY A 149 2.88 6.53 -7.30
C GLY A 149 4.34 6.11 -7.05
N GLU A 150 5.30 6.85 -7.61
CA GLU A 150 6.74 6.62 -7.40
C GLU A 150 7.31 7.39 -6.21
N THR A 151 6.55 8.31 -5.63
CA THR A 151 7.02 9.12 -4.51
C THR A 151 6.97 8.32 -3.21
N VAL A 152 8.13 8.03 -2.65
CA VAL A 152 8.25 7.40 -1.33
C VAL A 152 7.73 8.37 -0.28
N GLN A 153 6.88 7.88 0.62
CA GLN A 153 6.29 8.66 1.71
C GLN A 153 7.02 8.40 3.02
N ASP A 154 7.30 9.47 3.73
CA ASP A 154 7.78 9.40 5.12
C ASP A 154 6.63 8.94 6.02
N ASN A 155 6.82 7.81 6.68
CA ASN A 155 5.86 7.23 7.62
C ASN A 155 6.38 7.23 9.06
N SER A 156 7.41 8.03 9.37
CA SER A 156 7.91 8.18 10.73
C SER A 156 6.80 8.58 11.70
N TYR A 157 6.83 7.99 12.89
CA TYR A 157 5.77 8.15 13.87
C TYR A 157 5.71 9.56 14.47
N LYS A 158 4.49 10.06 14.65
CA LYS A 158 4.18 11.37 15.26
C LYS A 158 3.12 11.23 16.35
N GLY A 159 3.17 12.12 17.32
CA GLY A 159 2.25 12.11 18.46
C GLY A 159 0.84 12.61 18.13
N SER A 160 0.65 13.29 16.99
CA SER A 160 -0.65 13.79 16.55
C SER A 160 -0.84 13.65 15.05
N TRP A 161 -2.10 13.51 14.64
CA TRP A 161 -2.45 13.49 13.21
C TRP A 161 -2.07 14.79 12.49
N ALA A 162 -2.27 15.94 13.15
CA ALA A 162 -1.95 17.22 12.55
C ALA A 162 -0.45 17.35 12.23
N GLU A 163 0.41 16.92 13.16
CA GLU A 163 1.86 16.89 12.95
C GLU A 163 2.24 15.90 11.86
N PHE A 164 1.72 14.68 11.91
CA PHE A 164 1.99 13.66 10.89
C PHE A 164 1.61 14.15 9.49
N TYR A 165 0.42 14.72 9.34
CA TYR A 165 -0.04 15.20 8.04
C TYR A 165 0.79 16.40 7.54
N ALA A 166 1.10 17.36 8.40
CA ALA A 166 1.88 18.52 8.03
C ALA A 166 3.32 18.15 7.62
N GLU A 167 4.00 17.35 8.45
CA GLU A 167 5.42 17.02 8.23
C GLU A 167 5.62 15.92 7.19
N ASN A 168 4.90 14.79 7.38
CA ASN A 168 5.19 13.57 6.63
C ASN A 168 4.39 13.49 5.32
N ARG A 169 3.44 14.38 5.09
CA ARG A 169 2.67 14.45 3.84
C ARG A 169 2.94 15.76 3.12
N LEU A 170 2.53 16.90 3.66
CA LEU A 170 2.63 18.18 2.94
C LEU A 170 4.09 18.62 2.78
N ARG A 171 4.82 18.73 3.88
CA ARG A 171 6.22 19.22 3.85
C ARG A 171 7.17 18.25 3.14
N HIS A 172 6.95 16.93 3.30
CA HIS A 172 7.72 15.91 2.60
C HIS A 172 7.58 16.03 1.07
N ILE A 173 6.35 16.16 0.55
CA ILE A 173 6.10 16.31 -0.90
C ILE A 173 6.75 17.60 -1.44
N LEU A 174 6.71 18.71 -0.69
CA LEU A 174 7.35 19.95 -1.09
C LEU A 174 8.87 19.77 -1.21
N ARG A 175 9.50 19.08 -0.26
CA ARG A 175 10.95 18.75 -0.32
C ARG A 175 11.30 17.87 -1.52
N CYS A 176 10.50 16.83 -1.80
CA CYS A 176 10.71 15.97 -2.96
C CYS A 176 10.61 16.75 -4.27
N LYS A 177 9.65 17.67 -4.40
CA LYS A 177 9.50 18.52 -5.59
C LYS A 177 10.64 19.53 -5.73
N SER A 178 11.10 20.12 -4.64
CA SER A 178 12.22 21.07 -4.65
C SER A 178 13.53 20.43 -5.10
N ALA A 179 13.71 19.13 -4.87
CA ALA A 179 14.85 18.37 -5.38
C ALA A 179 14.77 18.10 -6.90
N ILE A 180 13.59 18.18 -7.49
CA ILE A 180 13.34 17.89 -8.92
C ILE A 180 13.29 19.18 -9.75
N ILE A 181 12.87 20.31 -9.17
CA ILE A 181 12.77 21.59 -9.85
C ILE A 181 14.04 22.39 -9.55
N PRO A 182 14.89 22.68 -10.55
CA PRO A 182 16.02 23.58 -10.34
C PRO A 182 15.47 24.92 -9.88
N SER A 183 16.02 25.43 -8.79
CA SER A 183 15.68 26.65 -8.07
C SER A 183 15.47 27.86 -8.99
N SER A 184 14.22 28.13 -9.34
CA SER A 184 13.75 29.52 -9.48
C SER A 184 13.15 29.89 -8.12
N ALA A 185 13.96 30.44 -7.27
CA ALA A 185 13.86 30.41 -5.81
C ALA A 185 12.88 31.40 -5.17
N GLU A 186 11.84 31.89 -5.86
CA GLU A 186 11.04 33.02 -5.30
C GLU A 186 9.58 32.70 -4.92
N THR A 187 9.05 31.51 -5.30
CA THR A 187 7.60 31.26 -5.09
C THR A 187 7.25 30.32 -3.94
N LEU A 188 8.18 29.57 -3.38
CA LEU A 188 7.92 28.56 -2.35
C LEU A 188 7.68 29.07 -0.92
N PRO A 189 8.31 30.15 -0.46
CA PRO A 189 8.04 30.71 0.88
C PRO A 189 6.61 31.25 1.04
N ALA A 190 6.05 31.82 -0.03
CA ALA A 190 4.71 32.41 -0.03
C ALA A 190 3.61 31.34 0.13
N LEU A 191 3.73 30.22 -0.59
CA LEU A 191 2.75 29.12 -0.52
C LEU A 191 2.77 28.37 0.82
N ALA A 192 3.92 28.27 1.48
CA ALA A 192 4.03 27.68 2.80
C ALA A 192 3.36 28.57 3.86
N GLY A 193 3.54 29.88 3.77
CA GLY A 193 2.88 30.87 4.65
C GLY A 193 1.36 30.88 4.49
N GLU A 194 0.85 30.76 3.27
CA GLU A 194 -0.60 30.69 2.99
C GLU A 194 -1.23 29.39 3.51
N ALA A 195 -0.51 28.27 3.42
CA ALA A 195 -0.98 27.00 3.97
C ALA A 195 -1.04 27.02 5.51
N GLU A 196 -0.07 27.64 6.17
CA GLU A 196 -0.09 27.82 7.63
C GLU A 196 -1.19 28.79 8.07
N GLN A 197 -1.44 29.86 7.34
CA GLN A 197 -2.55 30.77 7.61
C GLN A 197 -3.91 30.10 7.40
N GLY A 198 -4.06 29.28 6.36
CA GLY A 198 -5.27 28.47 6.11
C GLY A 198 -5.57 27.47 7.23
N LEU A 199 -4.54 26.85 7.80
CA LEU A 199 -4.67 25.96 8.95
C LEU A 199 -5.06 26.71 10.25
N LEU A 200 -4.51 27.89 10.46
CA LEU A 200 -4.86 28.76 11.60
C LEU A 200 -6.30 29.27 11.53
N ILE A 201 -6.77 29.63 10.34
CA ILE A 201 -8.17 30.05 10.11
C ILE A 201 -9.15 28.91 10.41
N ARG A 202 -8.86 27.68 9.94
CA ARG A 202 -9.70 26.50 10.25
C ARG A 202 -9.70 26.14 11.74
N ARG A 203 -8.58 26.35 12.43
CA ARG A 203 -8.50 26.13 13.88
C ARG A 203 -9.32 27.17 14.66
N LYS A 204 -9.30 28.44 14.25
CA LYS A 204 -10.16 29.49 14.81
C LYS A 204 -11.64 29.25 14.56
N MET A 205 -12.03 28.81 13.36
CA MET A 205 -13.41 28.46 13.07
C MET A 205 -13.93 27.29 13.92
N ARG A 206 -13.12 26.29 14.21
CA ARG A 206 -13.51 25.15 15.05
C ARG A 206 -13.69 25.51 16.52
N LEU A 207 -12.93 26.48 17.03
CA LEU A 207 -13.05 26.98 18.40
C LEU A 207 -14.32 27.82 18.62
N ASN A 208 -14.79 28.48 17.57
CA ASN A 208 -16.04 29.26 17.65
C ASN A 208 -17.31 28.43 17.55
N TYR A 209 -17.23 27.17 17.04
CA TYR A 209 -18.39 26.28 16.95
C TYR A 209 -18.72 25.55 18.26
N HIS A 210 -17.79 25.52 19.22
CA HIS A 210 -18.00 24.89 20.54
C HIS A 210 -18.48 25.87 21.64
N SER A 211 -18.61 27.16 21.33
CA SER A 211 -19.09 28.15 22.28
C SER A 211 -20.53 28.65 22.03
N VAL A 212 -21.28 27.93 21.16
CA VAL A 212 -22.67 28.30 20.80
C VAL A 212 -23.64 27.10 20.94
N MET A 213 -23.25 26.08 21.75
CA MET A 213 -24.23 25.11 22.24
C MET A 213 -24.12 24.98 23.76
#